data_a7e413544c548a004612f22cdeca10bd
#
_entry.id   a7e413544c548a004612f22cdeca10bd
#
_cell.length_a   1.000
_cell.length_b   1.000
_cell.length_c   1.000
_cell.angle_alpha   90.00
_cell.angle_beta   90.00
_cell.angle_gamma   90.00
#
_symmetry.space_group_name_H-M   'P 1'
#
loop_
_entity.id
_entity.type
_entity.pdbx_description
1 polymer ?
#
loop_
_entity_poly.entity_id
_entity_poly.type
_entity_poly.pdbx_seq_one_letter_code
_entity_poly.pdbx_strand_id
1 'polypeptide(L)'
;MKKVMKKMLIAGMACVCGAALLAGCGGDSGSKSGGEKQFLNIATGGTAGTYYPLGGALAELLNNNIKGMNASAQSTGASVANVNMLKDGSVDLAFIQNDIAYYAVNGSEMFKDNKVAGLRGLAAL
;
A
#
# COMPACT_ATOMS: atom_id res chain seq x y z
N MET A 1 -39.67 -26.84 -6.86
CA MET A 1 -40.06 -28.18 -6.29
C MET A 1 -38.99 -28.56 -5.23
N LYS A 2 -39.51 -28.71 -4.02
CA LYS A 2 -39.14 -29.67 -2.94
C LYS A 2 -37.69 -29.62 -2.44
N LYS A 3 -37.50 -29.01 -1.27
CA LYS A 3 -37.44 -29.67 0.06
C LYS A 3 -36.40 -30.78 0.10
N VAL A 4 -35.38 -30.72 0.97
CA VAL A 4 -35.47 -31.34 2.29
C VAL A 4 -34.35 -30.78 3.19
N MET A 5 -34.82 -30.26 4.25
CA MET A 5 -34.18 -29.97 5.52
C MET A 5 -33.84 -31.32 6.24
N LYS A 6 -32.65 -31.46 6.78
CA LYS A 6 -32.47 -32.39 7.87
C LYS A 6 -31.55 -31.82 8.92
N LYS A 7 -32.19 -31.45 10.01
CA LYS A 7 -31.61 -31.26 11.34
C LYS A 7 -31.04 -32.59 11.86
N MET A 8 -29.90 -32.54 12.50
CA MET A 8 -29.63 -33.51 13.55
C MET A 8 -28.79 -32.85 14.64
N LEU A 9 -29.47 -32.62 15.73
CA LEU A 9 -28.94 -32.40 17.07
C LEU A 9 -28.37 -33.75 17.56
N ILE A 10 -27.22 -33.75 18.17
CA ILE A 10 -26.93 -34.65 19.28
C ILE A 10 -26.03 -33.92 20.27
N ALA A 11 -26.49 -33.95 21.48
CA ALA A 11 -26.03 -33.37 22.71
C ALA A 11 -24.87 -34.15 23.35
N GLY A 12 -24.09 -33.45 24.15
CA GLY A 12 -23.65 -33.96 25.43
C GLY A 12 -22.30 -34.64 25.50
N MET A 13 -21.33 -34.02 26.14
CA MET A 13 -20.73 -34.62 27.36
C MET A 13 -19.76 -33.64 28.00
N ALA A 14 -20.11 -33.25 29.17
CA ALA A 14 -19.24 -32.55 30.10
C ALA A 14 -18.14 -33.49 30.62
N CYS A 15 -16.92 -33.02 30.71
CA CYS A 15 -15.94 -33.55 31.65
C CYS A 15 -15.15 -32.40 32.26
N VAL A 16 -15.46 -32.21 33.52
CA VAL A 16 -14.73 -31.42 34.51
C VAL A 16 -13.46 -32.21 34.87
N CYS A 17 -12.39 -31.55 35.04
CA CYS A 17 -11.29 -31.71 35.99
C CYS A 17 -9.96 -31.27 35.42
N GLY A 18 -9.34 -30.32 36.01
CA GLY A 18 -8.04 -30.35 36.61
C GLY A 18 -7.39 -28.99 36.66
N ALA A 19 -7.50 -28.36 37.82
CA ALA A 19 -6.64 -27.24 38.20
C ALA A 19 -5.18 -27.73 38.28
N ALA A 20 -4.29 -27.11 37.55
CA ALA A 20 -2.87 -27.16 37.83
C ALA A 20 -2.30 -25.75 37.64
N LEU A 21 -2.04 -25.15 38.78
CA LEU A 21 -1.18 -23.99 38.95
C LEU A 21 0.23 -24.35 38.46
N LEU A 22 0.71 -23.60 37.47
CA LEU A 22 2.14 -23.45 37.25
C LEU A 22 2.40 -21.97 36.97
N ALA A 23 2.77 -21.30 38.03
CA ALA A 23 3.57 -20.10 37.96
C ALA A 23 4.88 -20.46 37.27
N GLY A 24 5.29 -19.66 36.32
CA GLY A 24 6.61 -19.85 35.77
C GLY A 24 6.84 -19.14 34.46
N CYS A 25 7.67 -18.21 34.55
CA CYS A 25 8.49 -17.54 33.54
C CYS A 25 7.96 -16.19 33.10
N GLY A 26 8.43 -15.19 33.84
CA GLY A 26 8.80 -13.92 33.26
C GLY A 26 9.74 -14.16 32.08
N GLY A 27 9.22 -14.19 30.88
CA GLY A 27 9.94 -14.04 29.63
C GLY A 27 10.03 -12.56 29.39
N ASP A 28 11.22 -12.03 29.56
CA ASP A 28 11.65 -10.73 29.08
C ASP A 28 11.24 -10.63 27.61
N SER A 29 10.12 -9.98 27.36
CA SER A 29 9.73 -9.56 26.01
C SER A 29 10.61 -8.39 25.66
N GLY A 30 11.86 -8.70 25.36
CA GLY A 30 12.72 -7.82 24.60
C GLY A 30 11.98 -7.47 23.31
N SER A 31 11.29 -6.36 23.33
CA SER A 31 10.77 -5.69 22.15
C SER A 31 11.96 -5.45 21.22
N LYS A 32 12.24 -6.43 20.38
CA LYS A 32 13.04 -6.19 19.19
C LYS A 32 12.21 -5.24 18.38
N SER A 33 12.50 -3.95 18.53
CA SER A 33 12.20 -2.91 17.57
C SER A 33 12.90 -3.29 16.24
N GLY A 34 12.41 -4.28 15.59
CA GLY A 34 12.60 -4.50 14.18
C GLY A 34 11.82 -3.37 13.53
N GLY A 35 12.53 -2.35 13.03
CA GLY A 35 11.90 -1.24 12.33
C GLY A 35 10.91 -1.81 11.31
N GLU A 36 9.66 -1.37 11.43
CA GLU A 36 8.59 -1.73 10.52
C GLU A 36 9.07 -1.47 9.10
N LYS A 37 9.04 -2.48 8.25
CA LYS A 37 9.44 -2.31 6.85
C LYS A 37 8.41 -1.39 6.18
N GLN A 38 8.87 -0.26 5.71
CA GLN A 38 8.05 0.70 4.97
C GLN A 38 8.21 0.41 3.48
N PHE A 39 7.12 0.02 2.83
CA PHE A 39 7.09 -0.15 1.38
C PHE A 39 6.64 1.15 0.73
N LEU A 40 7.29 1.53 -0.37
CA LEU A 40 6.98 2.74 -1.10
C LEU A 40 7.04 2.48 -2.60
N ASN A 41 5.89 2.57 -3.25
CA ASN A 41 5.74 2.35 -4.69
C ASN A 41 5.75 3.68 -5.43
N ILE A 42 6.62 3.80 -6.44
CA ILE A 42 6.81 5.02 -7.22
C ILE A 42 6.35 4.78 -8.66
N ALA A 43 5.24 5.38 -9.06
CA ALA A 43 4.77 5.34 -10.44
C ALA A 43 5.62 6.26 -11.34
N THR A 44 6.05 5.76 -12.48
CA THR A 44 6.97 6.46 -13.36
C THR A 44 6.41 6.67 -14.77
N GLY A 45 6.89 5.96 -15.75
CA GLY A 45 6.48 5.96 -17.14
C GLY A 45 7.02 4.72 -17.84
N GLY A 46 7.04 4.73 -19.15
CA GLY A 46 7.65 3.64 -19.92
C GLY A 46 9.16 3.51 -19.63
N THR A 47 9.69 2.30 -19.67
CA THR A 47 11.09 1.99 -19.33
C THR A 47 12.11 2.73 -20.21
N ALA A 48 11.74 3.13 -21.42
CA ALA A 48 12.57 3.94 -22.32
C ALA A 48 12.45 5.45 -22.05
N GLY A 49 11.56 5.87 -21.18
CA GLY A 49 11.33 7.29 -20.87
C GLY A 49 12.18 7.79 -19.70
N THR A 50 12.14 9.09 -19.47
CA THR A 50 12.94 9.78 -18.44
C THR A 50 12.48 9.43 -17.01
N TYR A 51 11.19 9.26 -16.78
CA TYR A 51 10.65 9.03 -15.43
C TYR A 51 11.10 7.70 -14.81
N TYR A 52 11.23 6.66 -15.60
CA TYR A 52 11.60 5.35 -15.07
C TYR A 52 13.02 5.32 -14.47
N PRO A 53 14.10 5.75 -15.15
CA PRO A 53 15.42 5.82 -14.54
C PRO A 53 15.49 6.80 -13.35
N LEU A 54 14.77 7.93 -13.40
CA LEU A 54 14.70 8.86 -12.26
C LEU A 54 14.00 8.22 -11.05
N GLY A 55 12.91 7.51 -11.28
CA GLY A 55 12.22 6.78 -10.21
C GLY A 55 13.07 5.68 -9.60
N GLY A 56 13.85 4.98 -10.43
CA GLY A 56 14.82 3.99 -9.96
C GLY A 56 15.90 4.61 -9.07
N ALA A 57 16.49 5.73 -9.49
CA ALA A 57 17.48 6.47 -8.70
C ALA A 57 16.88 7.00 -7.38
N LEU A 58 15.64 7.49 -7.40
CA LEU A 58 14.95 7.93 -6.20
C LEU A 58 14.69 6.74 -5.24
N ALA A 59 14.24 5.61 -5.75
CA ALA A 59 14.03 4.41 -4.94
C ALA A 59 15.34 3.94 -4.29
N GLU A 60 16.43 3.92 -5.03
CA GLU A 60 17.76 3.58 -4.50
C GLU A 60 18.20 4.57 -3.41
N LEU A 61 18.05 5.87 -3.65
CA LEU A 61 18.36 6.92 -2.67
C LEU A 61 17.59 6.69 -1.36
N LEU A 62 16.30 6.44 -1.43
CA LEU A 62 15.45 6.21 -0.26
C LEU A 62 15.85 4.94 0.48
N ASN A 63 16.10 3.84 -0.23
CA ASN A 63 16.50 2.57 0.34
C ASN A 63 17.86 2.65 1.06
N ASN A 64 18.79 3.43 0.51
CA ASN A 64 20.13 3.58 1.09
C ASN A 64 20.19 4.53 2.30
N ASN A 65 19.25 5.48 2.40
CA ASN A 65 19.31 6.52 3.42
C ASN A 65 18.25 6.39 4.52
N ILE A 66 17.20 5.59 4.32
CA ILE A 66 16.12 5.42 5.29
C ILE A 66 16.09 3.96 5.76
N LYS A 67 16.42 3.74 7.02
CA LYS A 67 16.42 2.40 7.61
C LYS A 67 15.02 1.77 7.56
N GLY A 68 14.91 0.58 6.98
CA GLY A 68 13.65 -0.14 6.86
C GLY A 68 12.81 0.24 5.63
N MET A 69 13.27 1.20 4.82
CA MET A 69 12.62 1.56 3.56
C MET A 69 12.79 0.45 2.51
N ASN A 70 11.73 0.21 1.74
CA ASN A 70 11.71 -0.65 0.58
C ASN A 70 10.94 0.04 -0.54
N ALA A 71 11.61 1.02 -1.16
CA ALA A 71 11.08 1.75 -2.29
C ALA A 71 11.33 1.03 -3.61
N SER A 72 10.37 1.11 -4.54
CA SER A 72 10.48 0.52 -5.87
C SER A 72 9.85 1.42 -6.93
N ALA A 73 10.49 1.50 -8.10
CA ALA A 73 9.97 2.20 -9.27
C ALA A 73 9.15 1.24 -10.14
N GLN A 74 7.95 1.68 -10.52
CA GLN A 74 7.04 0.93 -11.38
C GLN A 74 6.92 1.59 -12.75
N SER A 75 7.06 0.82 -13.82
CA SER A 75 6.75 1.27 -15.18
C SER A 75 5.24 1.40 -15.36
N THR A 76 4.80 2.51 -15.93
CA THR A 76 3.38 2.86 -16.08
C THR A 76 3.07 3.49 -17.43
N GLY A 77 1.80 3.83 -17.65
CA GLY A 77 1.34 4.67 -18.76
C GLY A 77 1.59 6.17 -18.57
N ALA A 78 2.51 6.55 -17.68
CA ALA A 78 2.88 7.94 -17.35
C ALA A 78 1.74 8.75 -16.68
N SER A 79 1.78 10.08 -16.80
CA SER A 79 1.12 11.04 -15.91
C SER A 79 -0.36 10.79 -15.63
N VAL A 80 -1.18 10.48 -16.64
CA VAL A 80 -2.63 10.24 -16.43
C VAL A 80 -2.87 8.95 -15.65
N ALA A 81 -2.15 7.88 -16.01
CA ALA A 81 -2.22 6.62 -15.27
C ALA A 81 -1.73 6.80 -13.83
N ASN A 82 -0.65 7.56 -13.64
CA ASN A 82 -0.04 7.83 -12.34
C ASN A 82 -0.97 8.59 -11.40
N VAL A 83 -1.71 9.58 -11.90
CA VAL A 83 -2.75 10.28 -11.12
C VAL A 83 -3.83 9.32 -10.64
N ASN A 84 -4.30 8.43 -11.51
CA ASN A 84 -5.33 7.45 -11.13
C ASN A 84 -4.79 6.44 -10.11
N MET A 85 -3.55 5.98 -10.25
CA MET A 85 -2.89 5.09 -9.29
C MET A 85 -2.69 5.72 -7.92
N LEU A 86 -2.37 7.02 -7.85
CA LEU A 86 -2.35 7.77 -6.59
C LEU A 86 -3.75 7.90 -5.98
N LYS A 87 -4.76 8.16 -6.81
CA LYS A 87 -6.15 8.31 -6.37
C LYS A 87 -6.69 7.04 -5.74
N ASP A 88 -6.40 5.89 -6.33
CA ASP A 88 -6.87 4.58 -5.84
C ASP A 88 -5.96 3.94 -4.78
N GLY A 89 -4.83 4.60 -4.46
CA GLY A 89 -3.88 4.13 -3.46
C GLY A 89 -2.98 2.98 -3.91
N SER A 90 -2.88 2.71 -5.20
CA SER A 90 -2.01 1.66 -5.73
C SER A 90 -0.53 2.04 -5.67
N VAL A 91 -0.22 3.32 -5.58
CA VAL A 91 1.14 3.85 -5.41
C VAL A 91 1.16 5.00 -4.41
N ASP A 92 2.33 5.27 -3.86
CA ASP A 92 2.55 6.28 -2.83
C ASP A 92 3.12 7.57 -3.40
N LEU A 93 3.97 7.46 -4.42
CA LEU A 93 4.59 8.57 -5.15
C LEU A 93 4.42 8.39 -6.65
N ALA A 94 4.47 9.50 -7.40
CA ALA A 94 4.40 9.44 -8.85
C ALA A 94 5.08 10.61 -9.52
N PHE A 95 5.67 10.37 -10.68
CA PHE A 95 6.12 11.39 -11.62
C PHE A 95 4.94 11.82 -12.50
N ILE A 96 4.62 13.09 -12.48
CA ILE A 96 3.45 13.65 -13.18
C ILE A 96 3.86 14.98 -13.85
N GLN A 97 3.45 15.17 -15.08
CA GLN A 97 3.59 16.46 -15.77
C GLN A 97 2.72 17.51 -15.08
N ASN A 98 3.20 18.74 -15.02
CA ASN A 98 2.54 19.83 -14.31
C ASN A 98 1.15 20.17 -14.84
N ASP A 99 0.95 20.12 -16.15
CA ASP A 99 -0.35 20.31 -16.81
C ASP A 99 -1.35 19.19 -16.42
N ILE A 100 -0.92 17.94 -16.42
CA ILE A 100 -1.74 16.80 -16.01
C ILE A 100 -2.11 16.90 -14.52
N ALA A 101 -1.17 17.31 -13.67
CA ALA A 101 -1.45 17.58 -12.26
C ALA A 101 -2.48 18.70 -12.07
N TYR A 102 -2.36 19.78 -12.86
CA TYR A 102 -3.32 20.87 -12.87
C TYR A 102 -4.72 20.41 -13.28
N TYR A 103 -4.84 19.65 -14.37
CA TYR A 103 -6.14 19.13 -14.83
C TYR A 103 -6.77 18.18 -13.79
N ALA A 104 -5.97 17.35 -13.16
CA ALA A 104 -6.44 16.42 -12.13
C ALA A 104 -7.01 17.16 -10.91
N VAL A 105 -6.29 18.16 -10.40
CA VAL A 105 -6.70 18.93 -9.21
C VAL A 105 -7.92 19.79 -9.49
N ASN A 106 -8.05 20.32 -10.70
CA ASN A 106 -9.20 21.16 -11.06
C ASN A 106 -10.40 20.38 -11.59
N GLY A 107 -10.23 19.11 -11.98
CA GLY A 107 -11.27 18.32 -12.61
C GLY A 107 -11.60 18.82 -14.00
N SER A 108 -10.56 19.08 -14.82
CA SER A 108 -10.69 19.55 -16.20
C SER A 108 -10.12 18.54 -17.18
N GLU A 109 -10.33 18.76 -18.48
CA GLU A 109 -9.86 17.92 -19.57
C GLU A 109 -10.20 16.44 -19.31
N MET A 110 -9.17 15.55 -19.32
CA MET A 110 -9.33 14.13 -19.07
C MET A 110 -9.81 13.79 -17.65
N PHE A 111 -9.86 14.77 -16.74
CA PHE A 111 -10.33 14.58 -15.36
C PHE A 111 -11.66 15.29 -15.06
N LYS A 112 -12.42 15.70 -16.09
CA LYS A 112 -13.65 16.47 -15.95
C LYS A 112 -14.65 15.85 -14.96
N ASP A 113 -14.76 14.51 -14.98
CA ASP A 113 -15.64 13.76 -14.07
C ASP A 113 -14.86 12.95 -13.02
N ASN A 114 -13.57 13.21 -12.89
CA ASN A 114 -12.64 12.42 -12.07
C ASN A 114 -11.64 13.30 -11.31
N LYS A 115 -12.11 14.37 -10.70
CA LYS A 115 -11.29 15.31 -9.92
C LYS A 115 -10.48 14.61 -8.81
N VAL A 116 -9.21 14.98 -8.68
CA VAL A 116 -8.28 14.44 -7.65
C VAL A 116 -7.76 15.58 -6.78
N ALA A 117 -8.60 16.10 -5.89
CA ALA A 117 -8.27 17.27 -5.05
C ALA A 117 -7.17 17.00 -4.00
N GLY A 118 -6.90 15.72 -3.69
CA GLY A 118 -5.91 15.31 -2.68
C GLY A 118 -4.46 15.30 -3.17
N LEU A 119 -4.20 15.55 -4.45
CA LEU A 119 -2.85 15.54 -5.01
C LEU A 119 -1.98 16.62 -4.38
N ARG A 120 -0.73 16.28 -4.05
CA ARG A 120 0.27 17.19 -3.47
C ARG A 120 1.57 17.10 -4.25
N GLY A 121 2.13 18.26 -4.62
CA GLY A 121 3.48 18.35 -5.18
C GLY A 121 4.53 18.29 -4.08
N LEU A 122 5.57 17.50 -4.29
CA LEU A 122 6.73 17.39 -3.37
C LEU A 122 7.93 18.15 -3.92
N ALA A 123 8.20 18.03 -5.22
CA ALA A 123 9.31 18.68 -5.90
C ALA A 123 8.97 18.88 -7.37
N ALA A 124 9.65 19.82 -8.03
CA ALA A 124 9.67 19.96 -9.47
C ALA A 124 11.04 19.52 -10.01
N LEU A 125 11.03 18.94 -11.20
CA LEU A 125 12.23 18.49 -11.92
C LEU A 125 12.56 19.46 -13.05
#